data_0177b2e0a3e0bb7e23975b37a47b05c4
#
_entry.id   0177b2e0a3e0bb7e23975b37a47b05c4
#
_cell.length_a   1.000
_cell.length_b   1.000
_cell.length_c   1.000
_cell.angle_alpha   90.00
_cell.angle_beta   90.00
_cell.angle_gamma   90.00
#
_symmetry.space_group_name_H-M   'P 1'
#
loop_
_entity.id
_entity.type
_entity.pdbx_description
1 polymer ?
#
loop_
_entity_poly.entity_id
_entity_poly.type
_entity_poly.pdbx_seq_one_letter_code
_entity_poly.pdbx_strand_id
1 'polypeptide(L)'
;EVKKWYDEYWKDSDQPGSRYSLQLAAAAMEFFKDDKEMFDPASVKMQEIIVREGKKDDPKMTVLLEEAVNSYTKTYMAGNQALGRNLDANAMRNHFYRFPGVDNDKDKTLSAMLRMAVIAQTQERYEKAPVETDEQRAEKAALEGLVKQLFVELKRDFKTSDLPPYTLVKLGMHLAGTSQPEESIAYFDEILDPSEPDPVRKKARINGMSKYRKNAVFGKAVALGRSKDNAKVDTAIKMMRDELSKEESSSNPDRKAMEDAQYNLVKFTSARQDWPAVIAAADKYRENKTYKKNLPEVLYLQGEAYLKQNELDKALINFMNITGTYKGLVKWSAPAVLAQMDTLWKRNTM
;
A
#
# COMPACT_ATOMS: atom_id res chain seq x y z
N GLU A 1 -39.12 -5.45 -13.94
CA GLU A 1 -38.64 -6.85 -14.03
C GLU A 1 -37.35 -7.05 -13.22
N VAL A 2 -36.31 -6.21 -13.36
CA VAL A 2 -35.04 -6.32 -12.62
C VAL A 2 -35.24 -6.22 -11.11
N LYS A 3 -36.09 -5.28 -10.63
CA LYS A 3 -36.43 -5.15 -9.21
C LYS A 3 -37.12 -6.43 -8.69
N LYS A 4 -38.08 -6.98 -9.44
CA LYS A 4 -38.75 -8.24 -9.08
C LYS A 4 -37.78 -9.41 -9.01
N TRP A 5 -36.89 -9.51 -10.00
CA TRP A 5 -35.82 -10.51 -10.02
C TRP A 5 -34.86 -10.34 -8.85
N TYR A 6 -34.45 -9.12 -8.51
CA TYR A 6 -33.61 -8.83 -7.37
C TYR A 6 -34.27 -9.25 -6.05
N ASP A 7 -35.53 -8.92 -5.85
CA ASP A 7 -36.28 -9.27 -4.64
C ASP A 7 -36.50 -10.79 -4.51
N GLU A 8 -36.80 -11.48 -5.62
CA GLU A 8 -37.02 -12.93 -5.65
C GLU A 8 -35.68 -13.70 -5.48
N TYR A 9 -34.66 -13.34 -6.25
CA TYR A 9 -33.38 -14.02 -6.22
C TYR A 9 -32.62 -13.80 -4.91
N TRP A 10 -32.77 -12.62 -4.32
CA TRP A 10 -32.11 -12.27 -3.06
C TRP A 10 -32.55 -13.14 -1.90
N LYS A 11 -33.83 -13.46 -1.80
CA LYS A 11 -34.39 -14.30 -0.72
C LYS A 11 -33.79 -15.68 -0.68
N ASP A 12 -33.50 -16.25 -1.85
CA ASP A 12 -32.98 -17.61 -1.97
C ASP A 12 -31.43 -17.65 -1.89
N SER A 13 -30.76 -16.55 -2.13
CA SER A 13 -29.30 -16.47 -2.24
C SER A 13 -28.61 -15.90 -1.01
N ASP A 14 -29.35 -15.21 -0.13
CA ASP A 14 -28.80 -14.59 1.08
C ASP A 14 -28.63 -15.63 2.19
N GLN A 15 -27.51 -16.35 2.16
CA GLN A 15 -27.15 -17.35 3.17
C GLN A 15 -26.07 -16.78 4.11
N PRO A 16 -26.33 -16.71 5.44
CA PRO A 16 -25.35 -16.31 6.42
C PRO A 16 -24.06 -17.14 6.35
N GLY A 17 -22.89 -16.44 6.29
CA GLY A 17 -21.58 -17.10 6.15
C GLY A 17 -21.19 -17.41 4.71
N SER A 18 -22.03 -17.07 3.74
CA SER A 18 -21.74 -17.29 2.34
C SER A 18 -20.98 -16.10 1.73
N ARG A 19 -19.85 -16.39 1.09
CA ARG A 19 -19.14 -15.38 0.28
C ARG A 19 -20.01 -14.81 -0.85
N TYR A 20 -20.96 -15.60 -1.34
CA TYR A 20 -21.85 -15.19 -2.43
C TYR A 20 -22.81 -14.08 -2.01
N SER A 21 -23.25 -14.04 -0.74
CA SER A 21 -24.10 -12.96 -0.22
C SER A 21 -23.39 -11.61 -0.31
N LEU A 22 -22.09 -11.52 0.05
CA LEU A 22 -21.28 -10.31 -0.07
C LEU A 22 -21.06 -9.92 -1.53
N GLN A 23 -20.74 -10.87 -2.39
CA GLN A 23 -20.49 -10.62 -3.82
C GLN A 23 -21.75 -10.18 -4.56
N LEU A 24 -22.88 -10.83 -4.26
CA LEU A 24 -24.17 -10.49 -4.88
C LEU A 24 -24.65 -9.10 -4.45
N ALA A 25 -24.50 -8.77 -3.15
CA ALA A 25 -24.85 -7.44 -2.64
C ALA A 25 -23.99 -6.34 -3.26
N ALA A 26 -22.68 -6.58 -3.40
CA ALA A 26 -21.77 -5.66 -4.06
C ALA A 26 -22.14 -5.46 -5.55
N ALA A 27 -22.45 -6.54 -6.26
CA ALA A 27 -22.85 -6.48 -7.66
C ALA A 27 -24.20 -5.75 -7.84
N ALA A 28 -25.18 -6.01 -6.95
CA ALA A 28 -26.46 -5.32 -6.98
C ALA A 28 -26.30 -3.81 -6.74
N MET A 29 -25.52 -3.43 -5.74
CA MET A 29 -25.26 -2.03 -5.43
C MET A 29 -24.55 -1.30 -6.58
N GLU A 30 -23.56 -1.95 -7.23
CA GLU A 30 -22.88 -1.40 -8.40
C GLU A 30 -23.83 -1.27 -9.61
N PHE A 31 -24.71 -2.25 -9.82
CA PHE A 31 -25.70 -2.22 -10.89
C PHE A 31 -26.71 -1.09 -10.73
N PHE A 32 -27.15 -0.82 -9.50
CA PHE A 32 -28.18 0.19 -9.20
C PHE A 32 -27.61 1.57 -8.82
N LYS A 33 -26.31 1.79 -8.91
CA LYS A 33 -25.67 3.03 -8.42
C LYS A 33 -26.23 4.35 -9.02
N ASP A 34 -26.76 4.28 -10.25
CA ASP A 34 -27.35 5.43 -10.96
C ASP A 34 -28.88 5.44 -10.89
N ASP A 35 -29.50 4.49 -10.18
CA ASP A 35 -30.95 4.34 -10.05
C ASP A 35 -31.45 4.96 -8.73
N LYS A 36 -32.25 6.02 -8.82
CA LYS A 36 -32.74 6.77 -7.65
C LYS A 36 -33.63 5.95 -6.71
N GLU A 37 -34.36 4.96 -7.24
CA GLU A 37 -35.27 4.13 -6.45
C GLU A 37 -34.59 2.92 -5.82
N MET A 38 -33.59 2.36 -6.53
CA MET A 38 -32.97 1.08 -6.15
C MET A 38 -31.64 1.22 -5.42
N PHE A 39 -30.93 2.33 -5.57
CA PHE A 39 -29.60 2.52 -4.97
C PHE A 39 -29.65 2.47 -3.44
N ASP A 40 -30.55 3.24 -2.83
CA ASP A 40 -30.66 3.28 -1.37
C ASP A 40 -31.05 1.91 -0.77
N PRO A 41 -32.07 1.18 -1.28
CA PRO A 41 -32.37 -0.20 -0.84
C PRO A 41 -31.18 -1.16 -1.01
N ALA A 42 -30.47 -1.12 -2.15
CA ALA A 42 -29.32 -1.98 -2.38
C ALA A 42 -28.16 -1.64 -1.42
N SER A 43 -27.94 -0.36 -1.15
CA SER A 43 -26.95 0.13 -0.19
C SER A 43 -27.25 -0.35 1.23
N VAL A 44 -28.50 -0.20 1.69
CA VAL A 44 -28.94 -0.70 3.02
C VAL A 44 -28.74 -2.21 3.14
N LYS A 45 -29.09 -2.94 2.09
CA LYS A 45 -28.93 -4.42 2.09
C LYS A 45 -27.46 -4.84 2.18
N MET A 46 -26.58 -4.15 1.46
CA MET A 46 -25.14 -4.38 1.55
C MET A 46 -24.61 -4.08 2.96
N GLN A 47 -25.09 -2.99 3.61
CA GLN A 47 -24.75 -2.66 5.00
C GLN A 47 -25.14 -3.78 5.97
N GLU A 48 -26.40 -4.28 5.87
CA GLU A 48 -26.89 -5.37 6.72
C GLU A 48 -26.00 -6.61 6.63
N ILE A 49 -25.56 -6.98 5.41
CA ILE A 49 -24.72 -8.16 5.20
C ILE A 49 -23.32 -7.92 5.74
N ILE A 50 -22.71 -6.75 5.48
CA ILE A 50 -21.40 -6.39 6.02
C ILE A 50 -21.42 -6.49 7.56
N VAL A 51 -22.45 -5.95 8.21
CA VAL A 51 -22.58 -5.98 9.67
C VAL A 51 -22.79 -7.41 10.19
N ARG A 52 -23.66 -8.16 9.53
CA ARG A 52 -23.94 -9.56 9.91
C ARG A 52 -22.69 -10.45 9.84
N GLU A 53 -21.94 -10.33 8.74
CA GLU A 53 -20.73 -11.15 8.55
C GLU A 53 -19.56 -10.62 9.39
N GLY A 54 -19.44 -9.30 9.56
CA GLY A 54 -18.38 -8.68 10.36
C GLY A 54 -18.45 -8.99 11.85
N LYS A 55 -19.66 -9.13 12.39
CA LYS A 55 -19.87 -9.49 13.80
C LYS A 55 -19.47 -10.93 14.15
N LYS A 56 -19.33 -11.81 13.15
CA LYS A 56 -18.93 -13.20 13.39
C LYS A 56 -17.44 -13.35 13.67
N ASP A 57 -16.63 -12.36 13.32
CA ASP A 57 -15.16 -12.37 13.46
C ASP A 57 -14.54 -13.70 12.93
N ASP A 58 -14.99 -14.13 11.75
CA ASP A 58 -14.48 -15.34 11.11
C ASP A 58 -13.21 -15.01 10.30
N PRO A 59 -12.02 -15.52 10.70
CA PRO A 59 -10.78 -15.27 9.99
C PRO A 59 -10.80 -15.71 8.52
N LYS A 60 -11.63 -16.68 8.14
CA LYS A 60 -11.77 -17.14 6.76
C LYS A 60 -12.53 -16.15 5.88
N MET A 61 -13.41 -15.35 6.51
CA MET A 61 -14.20 -14.34 5.81
C MET A 61 -13.56 -12.96 5.82
N THR A 62 -12.57 -12.72 6.67
CA THR A 62 -11.96 -11.39 6.90
C THR A 62 -11.54 -10.70 5.61
N VAL A 63 -10.85 -11.41 4.72
CA VAL A 63 -10.35 -10.80 3.45
C VAL A 63 -11.49 -10.46 2.50
N LEU A 64 -12.50 -11.34 2.40
CA LEU A 64 -13.69 -11.08 1.57
C LEU A 64 -14.51 -9.93 2.12
N LEU A 65 -14.60 -9.82 3.43
CA LEU A 65 -15.30 -8.74 4.10
C LEU A 65 -14.58 -7.39 3.89
N GLU A 66 -13.25 -7.36 3.96
CA GLU A 66 -12.47 -6.16 3.60
C GLU A 66 -12.71 -5.72 2.15
N GLU A 67 -12.71 -6.68 1.22
CA GLU A 67 -13.02 -6.41 -0.19
C GLU A 67 -14.43 -5.87 -0.36
N ALA A 68 -15.40 -6.46 0.36
CA ALA A 68 -16.79 -6.02 0.34
C ALA A 68 -16.96 -4.60 0.92
N VAL A 69 -16.29 -4.29 2.03
CA VAL A 69 -16.30 -2.94 2.64
C VAL A 69 -15.68 -1.92 1.70
N ASN A 70 -14.56 -2.25 1.05
CA ASN A 70 -13.92 -1.36 0.08
C ASN A 70 -14.82 -1.14 -1.16
N SER A 71 -15.45 -2.19 -1.67
CA SER A 71 -16.40 -2.11 -2.79
C SER A 71 -17.60 -1.26 -2.41
N TYR A 72 -18.20 -1.53 -1.25
CA TYR A 72 -19.31 -0.75 -0.71
C TYR A 72 -18.96 0.74 -0.66
N THR A 73 -17.82 1.07 -0.06
CA THR A 73 -17.40 2.47 0.11
C THR A 73 -17.26 3.18 -1.23
N LYS A 74 -16.60 2.53 -2.18
CA LYS A 74 -16.41 3.09 -3.53
C LYS A 74 -17.74 3.30 -4.25
N THR A 75 -18.61 2.30 -4.25
CA THR A 75 -19.91 2.37 -4.94
C THR A 75 -20.87 3.32 -4.22
N TYR A 76 -20.84 3.39 -2.87
CA TYR A 76 -21.61 4.35 -2.09
C TYR A 76 -21.28 5.80 -2.45
N MET A 77 -19.97 6.09 -2.61
CA MET A 77 -19.53 7.41 -3.05
C MET A 77 -19.96 7.73 -4.48
N ALA A 78 -19.74 6.78 -5.40
CA ALA A 78 -20.09 6.97 -6.81
C ALA A 78 -21.60 7.12 -7.02
N GLY A 79 -22.42 6.31 -6.36
CA GLY A 79 -23.89 6.39 -6.45
C GLY A 79 -24.44 7.68 -5.85
N ASN A 80 -23.95 8.13 -4.70
CA ASN A 80 -24.36 9.42 -4.15
C ASN A 80 -24.01 10.59 -5.10
N GLN A 81 -22.83 10.55 -5.70
CA GLN A 81 -22.40 11.54 -6.69
C GLN A 81 -23.32 11.51 -7.94
N ALA A 82 -23.62 10.33 -8.48
CA ALA A 82 -24.54 10.17 -9.61
C ALA A 82 -25.96 10.69 -9.31
N LEU A 83 -26.41 10.55 -8.05
CA LEU A 83 -27.69 11.07 -7.58
C LEU A 83 -27.66 12.56 -7.19
N GLY A 84 -26.53 13.25 -7.42
CA GLY A 84 -26.37 14.67 -7.09
C GLY A 84 -26.19 14.96 -5.60
N ARG A 85 -25.90 13.94 -4.79
CA ARG A 85 -25.64 14.08 -3.34
C ARG A 85 -24.14 14.29 -3.15
N ASN A 86 -23.74 15.47 -2.73
CA ASN A 86 -22.32 15.76 -2.48
C ASN A 86 -21.91 15.21 -1.11
N LEU A 87 -21.09 14.15 -1.11
CA LEU A 87 -20.43 13.62 0.08
C LEU A 87 -19.02 14.17 0.19
N ASP A 88 -18.83 15.20 1.00
CA ASP A 88 -17.51 15.64 1.37
C ASP A 88 -16.77 14.59 2.27
N ALA A 89 -15.50 14.83 2.54
CA ALA A 89 -14.71 13.91 3.35
C ALA A 89 -15.23 13.77 4.80
N ASN A 90 -15.86 14.82 5.36
CA ASN A 90 -16.42 14.79 6.71
C ASN A 90 -17.73 14.01 6.75
N ALA A 91 -18.61 14.21 5.76
CA ALA A 91 -19.86 13.44 5.64
C ALA A 91 -19.55 11.94 5.47
N MET A 92 -18.56 11.60 4.64
CA MET A 92 -18.07 10.24 4.47
C MET A 92 -17.53 9.68 5.80
N ARG A 93 -16.63 10.42 6.48
CA ARG A 93 -16.11 10.01 7.78
C ARG A 93 -17.21 9.76 8.79
N ASN A 94 -18.17 10.67 8.90
CA ASN A 94 -19.29 10.53 9.85
C ASN A 94 -20.15 9.31 9.56
N HIS A 95 -20.46 9.02 8.28
CA HIS A 95 -21.22 7.83 7.89
C HIS A 95 -20.50 6.54 8.29
N PHE A 96 -19.20 6.40 7.97
CA PHE A 96 -18.45 5.16 8.21
C PHE A 96 -18.00 4.99 9.67
N TYR A 97 -17.79 6.07 10.42
CA TYR A 97 -17.45 5.99 11.86
C TYR A 97 -18.68 5.71 12.74
N ARG A 98 -19.87 5.97 12.21
CA ARG A 98 -21.17 5.69 12.85
C ARG A 98 -21.97 4.70 12.03
N PHE A 99 -21.30 3.70 11.46
CA PHE A 99 -21.93 2.75 10.55
C PHE A 99 -23.09 2.03 11.24
N PRO A 100 -24.29 2.02 10.64
CA PRO A 100 -25.48 1.46 11.27
C PRO A 100 -25.28 0.02 11.72
N GLY A 101 -25.60 -0.29 12.97
CA GLY A 101 -25.47 -1.63 13.52
C GLY A 101 -24.09 -2.07 13.98
N VAL A 102 -23.06 -1.23 13.86
CA VAL A 102 -21.70 -1.50 14.35
C VAL A 102 -21.47 -0.86 15.73
N ASP A 103 -21.04 -1.66 16.69
CA ASP A 103 -20.54 -1.21 17.98
C ASP A 103 -19.01 -1.09 17.90
N ASN A 104 -18.50 0.14 17.87
CA ASN A 104 -17.08 0.41 17.69
C ASN A 104 -16.19 -0.18 18.80
N ASP A 105 -16.73 -0.46 19.98
CA ASP A 105 -15.99 -1.03 21.10
C ASP A 105 -15.95 -2.56 21.08
N LYS A 106 -16.97 -3.20 20.50
CA LYS A 106 -17.10 -4.65 20.40
C LYS A 106 -16.67 -5.17 19.03
N ASP A 107 -17.08 -4.49 17.95
CA ASP A 107 -16.87 -4.93 16.57
C ASP A 107 -15.55 -4.34 16.00
N LYS A 108 -14.41 -4.49 16.75
CA LYS A 108 -13.12 -3.82 16.46
C LYS A 108 -12.63 -4.06 15.03
N THR A 109 -12.63 -5.29 14.58
CA THR A 109 -12.13 -5.65 13.24
C THR A 109 -12.97 -4.97 12.14
N LEU A 110 -14.30 -5.02 12.25
CA LEU A 110 -15.18 -4.37 11.29
C LEU A 110 -15.05 -2.84 11.33
N SER A 111 -14.95 -2.26 12.53
CA SER A 111 -14.73 -0.80 12.69
C SER A 111 -13.41 -0.37 12.05
N ALA A 112 -12.34 -1.16 12.19
CA ALA A 112 -11.06 -0.89 11.53
C ALA A 112 -11.15 -0.95 10.01
N MET A 113 -11.89 -1.92 9.44
CA MET A 113 -12.15 -2.01 7.99
C MET A 113 -12.86 -0.77 7.47
N LEU A 114 -13.92 -0.35 8.14
CA LEU A 114 -14.71 0.83 7.76
C LEU A 114 -13.86 2.10 7.78
N ARG A 115 -13.04 2.28 8.81
CA ARG A 115 -12.12 3.44 8.90
C ARG A 115 -11.03 3.39 7.84
N MET A 116 -10.47 2.22 7.56
CA MET A 116 -9.47 2.07 6.49
C MET A 116 -10.07 2.36 5.11
N ALA A 117 -11.33 2.00 4.88
CA ALA A 117 -12.02 2.32 3.64
C ALA A 117 -12.17 3.85 3.44
N VAL A 118 -12.46 4.61 4.51
CA VAL A 118 -12.45 6.09 4.47
C VAL A 118 -11.07 6.63 4.12
N ILE A 119 -10.02 6.08 4.73
CA ILE A 119 -8.63 6.47 4.44
C ILE A 119 -8.31 6.22 2.97
N ALA A 120 -8.63 5.04 2.45
CA ALA A 120 -8.35 4.66 1.06
C ALA A 120 -9.05 5.61 0.07
N GLN A 121 -10.32 5.95 0.30
CA GLN A 121 -11.06 6.88 -0.56
C GLN A 121 -10.54 8.33 -0.45
N THR A 122 -10.16 8.78 0.75
CA THR A 122 -9.56 10.11 0.94
C THR A 122 -8.20 10.18 0.25
N GLN A 123 -7.40 9.13 0.33
CA GLN A 123 -6.11 9.02 -0.36
C GLN A 123 -6.28 9.01 -1.88
N GLU A 124 -7.27 8.28 -2.42
CA GLU A 124 -7.57 8.28 -3.85
C GLU A 124 -7.97 9.69 -4.35
N ARG A 125 -8.77 10.43 -3.56
CA ARG A 125 -9.10 11.84 -3.85
C ARG A 125 -7.85 12.71 -3.86
N TYR A 126 -7.00 12.58 -2.85
CA TYR A 126 -5.71 13.30 -2.79
C TYR A 126 -4.84 13.05 -4.00
N GLU A 127 -4.69 11.78 -4.43
CA GLU A 127 -3.88 11.41 -5.58
C GLU A 127 -4.41 11.99 -6.90
N LYS A 128 -5.74 12.07 -7.05
CA LYS A 128 -6.42 12.61 -8.23
C LYS A 128 -6.62 14.13 -8.21
N ALA A 129 -6.43 14.79 -7.07
CA ALA A 129 -6.65 16.22 -6.92
C ALA A 129 -5.71 17.02 -7.83
N PRO A 130 -6.24 17.94 -8.66
CA PRO A 130 -5.44 18.80 -9.52
C PRO A 130 -4.60 19.78 -8.71
N VAL A 131 -3.59 20.38 -9.34
CA VAL A 131 -2.63 21.32 -8.70
C VAL A 131 -2.35 22.55 -9.56
N GLU A 132 -3.28 22.91 -10.44
CA GLU A 132 -3.10 24.00 -11.42
C GLU A 132 -3.28 25.37 -10.76
N THR A 133 -4.29 25.51 -9.88
CA THR A 133 -4.56 26.77 -9.14
C THR A 133 -4.12 26.70 -7.69
N ASP A 134 -4.05 27.86 -7.02
CA ASP A 134 -3.70 27.94 -5.59
C ASP A 134 -4.77 27.30 -4.72
N GLU A 135 -6.05 27.43 -5.07
CA GLU A 135 -7.17 26.79 -4.38
C GLU A 135 -7.07 25.27 -4.46
N GLN A 136 -6.75 24.74 -5.65
CA GLN A 136 -6.56 23.30 -5.85
C GLN A 136 -5.36 22.75 -5.06
N ARG A 137 -4.26 23.52 -5.00
CA ARG A 137 -3.10 23.18 -4.16
C ARG A 137 -3.45 23.18 -2.68
N ALA A 138 -4.24 24.14 -2.22
CA ALA A 138 -4.71 24.22 -0.83
C ALA A 138 -5.66 23.04 -0.49
N GLU A 139 -6.58 22.71 -1.38
CA GLU A 139 -7.47 21.55 -1.24
C GLU A 139 -6.68 20.24 -1.16
N LYS A 140 -5.72 20.06 -2.04
CA LYS A 140 -4.84 18.88 -2.03
C LYS A 140 -4.04 18.77 -0.73
N ALA A 141 -3.49 19.88 -0.22
CA ALA A 141 -2.80 19.91 1.06
C ALA A 141 -3.72 19.57 2.25
N ALA A 142 -4.98 20.03 2.20
CA ALA A 142 -5.99 19.68 3.21
C ALA A 142 -6.32 18.19 3.19
N LEU A 143 -6.47 17.58 2.01
CA LEU A 143 -6.67 16.12 1.87
C LEU A 143 -5.47 15.33 2.39
N GLU A 144 -4.24 15.77 2.12
CA GLU A 144 -3.02 15.14 2.65
C GLU A 144 -3.00 15.19 4.18
N GLY A 145 -3.32 16.35 4.76
CA GLY A 145 -3.44 16.52 6.21
C GLY A 145 -4.49 15.59 6.83
N LEU A 146 -5.65 15.48 6.18
CA LEU A 146 -6.72 14.59 6.62
C LEU A 146 -6.30 13.11 6.55
N VAL A 147 -5.65 12.66 5.48
CA VAL A 147 -5.14 11.27 5.38
C VAL A 147 -4.19 10.97 6.54
N LYS A 148 -3.23 11.86 6.82
CA LYS A 148 -2.30 11.71 7.95
C LYS A 148 -3.04 11.61 9.29
N GLN A 149 -4.02 12.49 9.53
CA GLN A 149 -4.84 12.46 10.75
C GLN A 149 -5.61 11.15 10.89
N LEU A 150 -6.26 10.67 9.83
CA LEU A 150 -7.03 9.43 9.85
C LEU A 150 -6.15 8.20 10.17
N PHE A 151 -4.91 8.15 9.66
CA PHE A 151 -3.95 7.10 10.03
C PHE A 151 -3.54 7.18 11.51
N VAL A 152 -3.35 8.39 12.05
CA VAL A 152 -3.05 8.58 13.48
C VAL A 152 -4.21 8.09 14.35
N GLU A 153 -5.45 8.41 13.98
CA GLU A 153 -6.65 7.93 14.67
C GLU A 153 -6.75 6.40 14.62
N LEU A 154 -6.53 5.79 13.44
CA LEU A 154 -6.56 4.34 13.28
C LEU A 154 -5.51 3.66 14.18
N LYS A 155 -4.28 4.16 14.19
CA LYS A 155 -3.20 3.66 15.04
C LYS A 155 -3.53 3.78 16.54
N ARG A 156 -4.14 4.89 16.95
CA ARG A 156 -4.49 5.14 18.37
C ARG A 156 -5.61 4.23 18.86
N ASP A 157 -6.62 3.98 18.04
CA ASP A 157 -7.88 3.38 18.46
C ASP A 157 -7.88 1.84 18.35
N PHE A 158 -6.92 1.25 17.64
CA PHE A 158 -6.86 -0.20 17.42
C PHE A 158 -5.49 -0.80 17.71
N LYS A 159 -5.49 -1.99 18.30
CA LYS A 159 -4.29 -2.82 18.44
C LYS A 159 -3.99 -3.51 17.12
N THR A 160 -2.75 -3.93 16.89
CA THR A 160 -2.35 -4.67 15.68
C THR A 160 -3.17 -5.96 15.50
N SER A 161 -3.49 -6.66 16.60
CA SER A 161 -4.33 -7.87 16.59
C SER A 161 -5.77 -7.63 16.13
N ASP A 162 -6.29 -6.41 16.29
CA ASP A 162 -7.66 -6.04 15.87
C ASP A 162 -7.75 -5.72 14.38
N LEU A 163 -6.58 -5.47 13.75
CA LEU A 163 -6.54 -4.98 12.39
C LEU A 163 -6.62 -6.12 11.36
N PRO A 164 -7.46 -5.99 10.35
CA PRO A 164 -7.52 -6.94 9.25
C PRO A 164 -6.32 -6.78 8.30
N PRO A 165 -6.06 -7.78 7.43
CA PRO A 165 -4.82 -7.87 6.66
C PRO A 165 -4.51 -6.68 5.76
N TYR A 166 -5.50 -6.17 5.03
CA TYR A 166 -5.31 -5.00 4.17
C TYR A 166 -4.98 -3.74 4.98
N THR A 167 -5.68 -3.56 6.10
CA THR A 167 -5.45 -2.44 7.02
C THR A 167 -4.05 -2.50 7.62
N LEU A 168 -3.59 -3.68 8.04
CA LEU A 168 -2.22 -3.90 8.52
C LEU A 168 -1.17 -3.49 7.48
N VAL A 169 -1.33 -3.94 6.22
CA VAL A 169 -0.42 -3.55 5.13
C VAL A 169 -0.42 -2.05 4.91
N LYS A 170 -1.59 -1.44 4.79
CA LYS A 170 -1.72 -0.01 4.48
C LYS A 170 -1.16 0.88 5.59
N LEU A 171 -1.50 0.57 6.85
CA LEU A 171 -0.97 1.30 7.99
C LEU A 171 0.54 1.07 8.15
N GLY A 172 1.01 -0.17 8.01
CA GLY A 172 2.44 -0.49 8.01
C GLY A 172 3.20 0.27 6.93
N MET A 173 2.71 0.30 5.68
CA MET A 173 3.33 1.04 4.58
C MET A 173 3.35 2.56 4.83
N HIS A 174 2.26 3.10 5.37
CA HIS A 174 2.20 4.52 5.76
C HIS A 174 3.28 4.85 6.79
N LEU A 175 3.36 4.07 7.89
CA LEU A 175 4.35 4.27 8.94
C LEU A 175 5.80 4.08 8.45
N ALA A 176 6.05 3.09 7.58
CA ALA A 176 7.36 2.90 6.94
C ALA A 176 7.81 4.12 6.12
N GLY A 177 6.86 4.94 5.64
CA GLY A 177 7.11 6.19 4.94
C GLY A 177 7.44 7.39 5.85
N THR A 178 7.18 7.29 7.16
CA THR A 178 7.36 8.38 8.14
C THR A 178 8.82 8.51 8.61
N SER A 179 9.06 9.40 9.58
CA SER A 179 10.35 9.56 10.26
C SER A 179 10.67 8.42 11.26
N GLN A 180 9.68 7.59 11.59
CA GLN A 180 9.81 6.46 12.53
C GLN A 180 9.42 5.14 11.85
N PRO A 181 10.17 4.69 10.82
CA PRO A 181 9.81 3.51 10.03
C PRO A 181 9.77 2.22 10.85
N GLU A 182 10.51 2.15 11.95
CA GLU A 182 10.55 0.96 12.82
C GLU A 182 9.21 0.65 13.48
N GLU A 183 8.36 1.65 13.70
CA GLU A 183 7.00 1.43 14.22
C GLU A 183 6.13 0.57 13.30
N SER A 184 6.44 0.54 12.00
CA SER A 184 5.71 -0.27 11.03
C SER A 184 5.96 -1.77 11.14
N ILE A 185 7.08 -2.17 11.77
CA ILE A 185 7.52 -3.58 11.81
C ILE A 185 6.47 -4.45 12.49
N ALA A 186 5.88 -4.00 13.60
CA ALA A 186 4.86 -4.76 14.32
C ALA A 186 3.62 -5.09 13.47
N TYR A 187 3.24 -4.21 12.54
CA TYR A 187 2.11 -4.43 11.63
C TYR A 187 2.42 -5.49 10.57
N PHE A 188 3.65 -5.48 10.06
CA PHE A 188 4.08 -6.51 9.11
C PHE A 188 4.31 -7.85 9.79
N ASP A 189 4.83 -7.85 11.03
CA ASP A 189 5.01 -9.07 11.81
C ASP A 189 3.68 -9.75 12.09
N GLU A 190 2.62 -9.01 12.40
CA GLU A 190 1.28 -9.56 12.61
C GLU A 190 0.73 -10.26 11.34
N ILE A 191 1.17 -9.86 10.13
CA ILE A 191 0.83 -10.56 8.88
C ILE A 191 1.68 -11.82 8.69
N LEU A 192 2.97 -11.74 9.05
CA LEU A 192 3.93 -12.83 8.83
C LEU A 192 3.79 -13.95 9.85
N ASP A 193 3.50 -13.59 11.10
CA ASP A 193 3.30 -14.49 12.24
C ASP A 193 2.26 -13.87 13.22
N PRO A 194 0.97 -14.08 13.00
CA PRO A 194 -0.10 -13.50 13.81
C PRO A 194 0.01 -13.86 15.29
N SER A 195 -0.29 -12.90 16.15
CA SER A 195 -0.29 -13.04 17.61
C SER A 195 -1.51 -13.82 18.17
N GLU A 196 -2.33 -14.44 17.32
CA GLU A 196 -3.48 -15.26 17.69
C GLU A 196 -3.05 -16.47 18.53
N PRO A 197 -3.55 -16.63 19.77
CA PRO A 197 -3.14 -17.72 20.68
C PRO A 197 -3.75 -19.08 20.31
N ASP A 198 -4.92 -19.12 19.67
CA ASP A 198 -5.55 -20.36 19.22
C ASP A 198 -4.88 -20.88 17.94
N PRO A 199 -4.29 -22.10 17.94
CA PRO A 199 -3.58 -22.62 16.78
C PRO A 199 -4.44 -22.78 15.53
N VAL A 200 -5.73 -23.10 15.67
CA VAL A 200 -6.66 -23.29 14.54
C VAL A 200 -7.01 -21.95 13.93
N ARG A 201 -7.33 -20.95 14.77
CA ARG A 201 -7.58 -19.58 14.33
C ARG A 201 -6.31 -18.95 13.74
N LYS A 202 -5.15 -19.16 14.35
CA LYS A 202 -3.85 -18.70 13.83
C LYS A 202 -3.59 -19.25 12.43
N LYS A 203 -3.78 -20.55 12.22
CA LYS A 203 -3.63 -21.17 10.88
C LYS A 203 -4.62 -20.58 9.86
N ALA A 204 -5.88 -20.39 10.25
CA ALA A 204 -6.90 -19.78 9.40
C ALA A 204 -6.52 -18.32 9.03
N ARG A 205 -6.01 -17.56 10.00
CA ARG A 205 -5.55 -16.17 9.81
C ARG A 205 -4.35 -16.11 8.88
N ILE A 206 -3.33 -16.96 9.07
CA ILE A 206 -2.17 -17.07 8.15
C ILE A 206 -2.63 -17.35 6.72
N ASN A 207 -3.56 -18.30 6.53
CA ASN A 207 -4.06 -18.63 5.20
C ASN A 207 -4.82 -17.45 4.57
N GLY A 208 -5.67 -16.77 5.33
CA GLY A 208 -6.37 -15.55 4.89
C GLY A 208 -5.45 -14.38 4.53
N MET A 209 -4.29 -14.30 5.20
CA MET A 209 -3.28 -13.25 4.97
C MET A 209 -2.31 -13.58 3.84
N SER A 210 -2.37 -14.77 3.25
CA SER A 210 -1.37 -15.26 2.29
C SER A 210 -1.13 -14.31 1.11
N LYS A 211 -2.19 -13.70 0.58
CA LYS A 211 -2.08 -12.71 -0.52
C LYS A 211 -1.35 -11.43 -0.12
N TYR A 212 -1.27 -11.10 1.17
CA TYR A 212 -0.59 -9.91 1.68
C TYR A 212 0.83 -10.17 2.17
N ARG A 213 1.23 -11.46 2.25
CA ARG A 213 2.52 -11.87 2.79
C ARG A 213 3.70 -11.21 2.06
N LYS A 214 3.65 -11.18 0.73
CA LYS A 214 4.69 -10.53 -0.09
C LYS A 214 4.80 -9.03 0.26
N ASN A 215 3.68 -8.33 0.33
CA ASN A 215 3.64 -6.92 0.72
C ASN A 215 4.22 -6.69 2.12
N ALA A 216 3.94 -7.59 3.07
CA ALA A 216 4.47 -7.51 4.43
C ALA A 216 5.99 -7.72 4.47
N VAL A 217 6.51 -8.69 3.72
CA VAL A 217 7.97 -8.91 3.61
C VAL A 217 8.66 -7.68 3.04
N PHE A 218 8.16 -7.13 1.92
CA PHE A 218 8.72 -5.91 1.33
C PHE A 218 8.61 -4.71 2.26
N GLY A 219 7.44 -4.49 2.87
CA GLY A 219 7.21 -3.37 3.80
C GLY A 219 8.14 -3.45 5.01
N LYS A 220 8.27 -4.63 5.62
CA LYS A 220 9.19 -4.87 6.74
C LYS A 220 10.64 -4.63 6.34
N ALA A 221 11.07 -5.15 5.20
CA ALA A 221 12.43 -4.93 4.71
C ALA A 221 12.71 -3.44 4.44
N VAL A 222 11.75 -2.70 3.86
CA VAL A 222 11.90 -1.24 3.68
C VAL A 222 12.03 -0.51 5.02
N ALA A 223 11.24 -0.89 6.02
CA ALA A 223 11.33 -0.31 7.36
C ALA A 223 12.70 -0.59 8.02
N LEU A 224 13.16 -1.83 7.97
CA LEU A 224 14.47 -2.24 8.49
C LEU A 224 15.62 -1.58 7.72
N GLY A 225 15.52 -1.49 6.39
CA GLY A 225 16.56 -0.91 5.52
C GLY A 225 16.72 0.61 5.68
N ARG A 226 15.75 1.29 6.32
CA ARG A 226 15.82 2.71 6.67
C ARG A 226 16.34 2.96 8.10
N SER A 227 16.59 1.89 8.85
CA SER A 227 17.16 1.98 10.19
C SER A 227 18.60 2.51 10.15
N LYS A 228 18.99 3.16 11.24
CA LYS A 228 20.41 3.50 11.48
C LYS A 228 21.21 2.32 12.05
N ASP A 229 20.54 1.25 12.44
CA ASP A 229 21.13 0.03 12.96
C ASP A 229 21.54 -0.90 11.79
N ASN A 230 22.82 -1.08 11.64
CA ASN A 230 23.41 -1.90 10.59
C ASN A 230 22.91 -3.36 10.59
N ALA A 231 22.66 -3.97 11.76
CA ALA A 231 22.15 -5.32 11.84
C ALA A 231 20.72 -5.45 11.27
N LYS A 232 19.90 -4.40 11.45
CA LYS A 232 18.58 -4.32 10.84
C LYS A 232 18.65 -4.17 9.33
N VAL A 233 19.59 -3.34 8.83
CA VAL A 233 19.82 -3.21 7.38
C VAL A 233 20.30 -4.52 6.76
N ASP A 234 21.20 -5.25 7.44
CA ASP A 234 21.65 -6.57 6.99
C ASP A 234 20.49 -7.58 6.94
N THR A 235 19.57 -7.51 7.89
CA THR A 235 18.34 -8.31 7.86
C THR A 235 17.47 -7.95 6.66
N ALA A 236 17.31 -6.67 6.34
CA ALA A 236 16.58 -6.22 5.15
C ALA A 236 17.21 -6.72 3.85
N ILE A 237 18.54 -6.66 3.74
CA ILE A 237 19.29 -7.19 2.58
C ILE A 237 19.02 -8.69 2.42
N LYS A 238 19.09 -9.44 3.52
CA LYS A 238 18.79 -10.89 3.49
C LYS A 238 17.37 -11.16 3.03
N MET A 239 16.38 -10.45 3.58
CA MET A 239 14.96 -10.59 3.18
C MET A 239 14.77 -10.38 1.68
N MET A 240 15.42 -9.37 1.08
CA MET A 240 15.30 -9.11 -0.36
C MET A 240 16.00 -10.17 -1.21
N ARG A 241 17.14 -10.70 -0.78
CA ARG A 241 17.81 -11.82 -1.45
C ARG A 241 16.97 -13.09 -1.43
N ASP A 242 16.35 -13.38 -0.28
CA ASP A 242 15.47 -14.54 -0.13
C ASP A 242 14.24 -14.44 -1.03
N GLU A 243 13.63 -13.25 -1.15
CA GLU A 243 12.48 -13.04 -2.06
C GLU A 243 12.89 -13.15 -3.53
N LEU A 244 14.04 -12.58 -3.93
CA LEU A 244 14.58 -12.77 -5.29
C LEU A 244 14.78 -14.25 -5.62
N SER A 245 15.44 -15.00 -4.74
CA SER A 245 15.69 -16.44 -4.95
C SER A 245 14.39 -17.24 -5.08
N LYS A 246 13.35 -16.90 -4.32
CA LYS A 246 12.02 -17.53 -4.46
C LYS A 246 11.38 -17.23 -5.82
N GLU A 247 11.42 -15.97 -6.25
CA GLU A 247 10.84 -15.58 -7.54
C GLU A 247 11.62 -16.20 -8.71
N GLU A 248 12.96 -16.23 -8.65
CA GLU A 248 13.81 -16.84 -9.66
C GLU A 248 13.57 -18.36 -9.81
N SER A 249 13.20 -19.03 -8.72
CA SER A 249 12.85 -20.46 -8.71
C SER A 249 11.38 -20.76 -9.00
N SER A 250 10.55 -19.73 -9.12
CA SER A 250 9.10 -19.87 -9.37
C SER A 250 8.83 -20.24 -10.83
N SER A 251 7.82 -21.10 -11.05
CA SER A 251 7.31 -21.39 -12.39
C SER A 251 6.59 -20.20 -13.04
N ASN A 252 6.16 -19.21 -12.25
CA ASN A 252 5.53 -17.99 -12.72
C ASN A 252 6.06 -16.79 -11.89
N PRO A 253 7.27 -16.29 -12.20
CA PRO A 253 7.92 -15.25 -11.42
C PRO A 253 7.19 -13.90 -11.55
N ASP A 254 7.00 -13.24 -10.42
CA ASP A 254 6.48 -11.88 -10.35
C ASP A 254 7.59 -10.87 -10.68
N ARG A 255 7.64 -10.46 -11.95
CA ARG A 255 8.67 -9.53 -12.45
C ARG A 255 8.70 -8.21 -11.70
N LYS A 256 7.55 -7.71 -11.23
CA LYS A 256 7.49 -6.48 -10.46
C LYS A 256 8.10 -6.66 -9.07
N ALA A 257 7.80 -7.77 -8.39
CA ALA A 257 8.42 -8.10 -7.11
C ALA A 257 9.94 -8.26 -7.26
N MET A 258 10.42 -8.88 -8.35
CA MET A 258 11.85 -9.01 -8.64
C MET A 258 12.51 -7.63 -8.86
N GLU A 259 11.88 -6.74 -9.62
CA GLU A 259 12.37 -5.37 -9.82
C GLU A 259 12.44 -4.61 -8.49
N ASP A 260 11.38 -4.66 -7.69
CA ASP A 260 11.30 -3.98 -6.40
C ASP A 260 12.34 -4.55 -5.40
N ALA A 261 12.56 -5.87 -5.37
CA ALA A 261 13.58 -6.50 -4.54
C ALA A 261 14.99 -6.09 -4.95
N GLN A 262 15.31 -6.15 -6.26
CA GLN A 262 16.62 -5.79 -6.77
C GLN A 262 16.93 -4.29 -6.55
N TYR A 263 15.92 -3.42 -6.74
CA TYR A 263 16.04 -2.00 -6.43
C TYR A 263 16.32 -1.75 -4.94
N ASN A 264 15.58 -2.42 -4.04
CA ASN A 264 15.80 -2.27 -2.61
C ASN A 264 17.17 -2.79 -2.17
N LEU A 265 17.72 -3.83 -2.82
CA LEU A 265 19.11 -4.27 -2.57
C LEU A 265 20.11 -3.15 -2.84
N VAL A 266 19.97 -2.41 -3.96
CA VAL A 266 20.84 -1.24 -4.24
C VAL A 266 20.75 -0.21 -3.13
N LYS A 267 19.53 0.10 -2.68
CA LYS A 267 19.32 1.11 -1.61
C LYS A 267 19.88 0.68 -0.26
N PHE A 268 19.66 -0.58 0.13
CA PHE A 268 20.09 -1.05 1.45
C PHE A 268 21.60 -1.25 1.51
N THR A 269 22.24 -1.73 0.43
CA THR A 269 23.70 -1.78 0.35
C THR A 269 24.32 -0.39 0.37
N SER A 270 23.68 0.60 -0.27
CA SER A 270 24.09 2.01 -0.19
C SER A 270 23.95 2.55 1.24
N ALA A 271 22.85 2.27 1.93
CA ALA A 271 22.66 2.66 3.34
C ALA A 271 23.73 2.06 4.26
N ARG A 272 24.20 0.82 3.94
CA ARG A 272 25.33 0.15 4.62
C ARG A 272 26.69 0.74 4.25
N GLN A 273 26.76 1.60 3.23
CA GLN A 273 28.02 2.08 2.63
C GLN A 273 28.91 0.95 2.12
N ASP A 274 28.32 -0.19 1.75
CA ASP A 274 29.02 -1.31 1.11
C ASP A 274 29.09 -1.06 -0.40
N TRP A 275 30.04 -0.19 -0.80
CA TRP A 275 30.15 0.30 -2.16
C TRP A 275 30.36 -0.79 -3.20
N PRO A 276 31.18 -1.86 -2.97
CA PRO A 276 31.25 -3.00 -3.87
C PRO A 276 29.90 -3.68 -4.06
N ALA A 277 29.13 -3.89 -2.98
CA ALA A 277 27.82 -4.51 -3.06
C ALA A 277 26.79 -3.62 -3.76
N VAL A 278 26.87 -2.27 -3.61
CA VAL A 278 26.04 -1.31 -4.38
C VAL A 278 26.27 -1.50 -5.88
N ILE A 279 27.54 -1.54 -6.31
CA ILE A 279 27.88 -1.68 -7.73
C ILE A 279 27.34 -3.00 -8.27
N ALA A 280 27.60 -4.12 -7.58
CA ALA A 280 27.11 -5.43 -7.99
C ALA A 280 25.59 -5.52 -8.07
N ALA A 281 24.87 -4.94 -7.09
CA ALA A 281 23.40 -4.91 -7.09
C ALA A 281 22.86 -4.04 -8.22
N ALA A 282 23.49 -2.88 -8.48
CA ALA A 282 23.10 -1.98 -9.56
C ALA A 282 23.35 -2.60 -10.94
N ASP A 283 24.46 -3.31 -11.13
CA ASP A 283 24.73 -4.04 -12.39
C ASP A 283 23.66 -5.08 -12.66
N LYS A 284 23.29 -5.89 -11.66
CA LYS A 284 22.18 -6.86 -11.78
C LYS A 284 20.86 -6.21 -12.12
N TYR A 285 20.53 -5.06 -11.52
CA TYR A 285 19.33 -4.31 -11.87
C TYR A 285 19.33 -3.87 -13.34
N ARG A 286 20.49 -3.39 -13.83
CA ARG A 286 20.67 -2.88 -15.20
C ARG A 286 20.72 -3.98 -16.28
N GLU A 287 21.10 -5.21 -15.93
CA GLU A 287 21.07 -6.36 -16.84
C GLU A 287 19.67 -6.61 -17.37
N ASN A 288 18.63 -6.39 -16.55
CA ASN A 288 17.27 -6.52 -16.98
C ASN A 288 16.74 -5.24 -17.66
N LYS A 289 16.69 -5.26 -19.00
CA LYS A 289 16.28 -4.09 -19.82
C LYS A 289 14.84 -3.64 -19.59
N THR A 290 14.00 -4.42 -18.91
CA THR A 290 12.63 -4.05 -18.56
C THR A 290 12.53 -3.21 -17.30
N TYR A 291 13.57 -3.20 -16.45
CA TYR A 291 13.62 -2.42 -15.22
C TYR A 291 13.95 -0.95 -15.51
N LYS A 292 12.91 -0.12 -15.59
CA LYS A 292 13.08 1.29 -16.01
C LYS A 292 12.65 2.29 -14.93
N LYS A 293 11.72 1.90 -14.08
CA LYS A 293 11.05 2.80 -13.14
C LYS A 293 12.04 3.52 -12.21
N ASN A 294 12.97 2.77 -11.62
CA ASN A 294 13.92 3.28 -10.62
C ASN A 294 15.34 3.43 -11.20
N LEU A 295 15.51 3.26 -12.51
CA LEU A 295 16.83 3.28 -13.14
C LEU A 295 17.62 4.59 -12.90
N PRO A 296 17.01 5.80 -12.89
CA PRO A 296 17.75 7.03 -12.57
C PRO A 296 18.36 7.02 -11.17
N GLU A 297 17.63 6.52 -10.16
CA GLU A 297 18.12 6.40 -8.79
C GLU A 297 19.22 5.34 -8.68
N VAL A 298 19.04 4.20 -9.35
CA VAL A 298 20.07 3.14 -9.39
C VAL A 298 21.37 3.65 -10.00
N LEU A 299 21.30 4.37 -11.12
CA LEU A 299 22.47 5.00 -11.75
C LEU A 299 23.14 6.03 -10.83
N TYR A 300 22.34 6.81 -10.08
CA TYR A 300 22.86 7.78 -9.13
C TYR A 300 23.63 7.09 -8.00
N LEU A 301 23.02 6.09 -7.35
CA LEU A 301 23.66 5.34 -6.25
C LEU A 301 24.91 4.58 -6.73
N GLN A 302 24.87 4.03 -7.94
CA GLN A 302 26.04 3.39 -8.55
C GLN A 302 27.17 4.40 -8.83
N GLY A 303 26.82 5.58 -9.33
CA GLY A 303 27.77 6.68 -9.55
C GLY A 303 28.42 7.14 -8.24
N GLU A 304 27.64 7.30 -7.17
CA GLU A 304 28.16 7.60 -5.84
C GLU A 304 29.11 6.49 -5.34
N ALA A 305 28.75 5.21 -5.52
CA ALA A 305 29.61 4.09 -5.13
C ALA A 305 30.94 4.09 -5.86
N TYR A 306 30.95 4.34 -7.16
CA TYR A 306 32.20 4.52 -7.93
C TYR A 306 33.01 5.71 -7.46
N LEU A 307 32.35 6.85 -7.16
CA LEU A 307 33.01 8.04 -6.62
C LEU A 307 33.69 7.77 -5.28
N LYS A 308 33.03 7.01 -4.40
CA LYS A 308 33.60 6.57 -3.10
C LYS A 308 34.75 5.59 -3.22
N GLN A 309 34.82 4.84 -4.30
CA GLN A 309 35.93 3.94 -4.63
C GLN A 309 37.04 4.61 -5.47
N ASN A 310 36.90 5.92 -5.72
CA ASN A 310 37.84 6.69 -6.55
C ASN A 310 37.88 6.25 -8.04
N GLU A 311 36.82 5.56 -8.52
CA GLU A 311 36.66 5.20 -9.92
C GLU A 311 35.97 6.31 -10.70
N LEU A 312 36.66 7.46 -10.83
CA LEU A 312 36.08 8.73 -11.25
C LEU A 312 35.44 8.71 -12.64
N ASP A 313 36.03 8.01 -13.59
CA ASP A 313 35.49 7.91 -14.97
C ASP A 313 34.18 7.13 -15.00
N LYS A 314 34.06 6.04 -14.24
CA LYS A 314 32.82 5.26 -14.15
C LYS A 314 31.72 6.05 -13.42
N ALA A 315 32.08 6.79 -12.37
CA ALA A 315 31.16 7.69 -11.68
C ALA A 315 30.60 8.75 -12.64
N LEU A 316 31.50 9.39 -13.40
CA LEU A 316 31.15 10.43 -14.38
C LEU A 316 30.18 9.89 -15.45
N ILE A 317 30.45 8.70 -16.00
CA ILE A 317 29.57 8.06 -17.00
C ILE A 317 28.14 7.88 -16.43
N ASN A 318 28.00 7.40 -15.19
CA ASN A 318 26.69 7.22 -14.60
C ASN A 318 25.93 8.54 -14.42
N PHE A 319 26.58 9.58 -13.90
CA PHE A 319 25.96 10.90 -13.73
C PHE A 319 25.61 11.55 -15.08
N MET A 320 26.47 11.41 -16.10
CA MET A 320 26.17 11.91 -17.45
C MET A 320 24.98 11.17 -18.08
N ASN A 321 24.83 9.88 -17.85
CA ASN A 321 23.67 9.12 -18.32
C ASN A 321 22.37 9.68 -17.71
N ILE A 322 22.38 10.09 -16.44
CA ILE A 322 21.20 10.70 -15.81
C ILE A 322 20.92 12.06 -16.42
N THR A 323 21.92 12.95 -16.50
CA THR A 323 21.75 14.31 -17.01
C THR A 323 21.43 14.35 -18.50
N GLY A 324 21.90 13.37 -19.29
CA GLY A 324 21.61 13.25 -20.71
C GLY A 324 20.22 12.68 -21.00
N THR A 325 19.86 11.58 -20.32
CA THR A 325 18.66 10.79 -20.64
C THR A 325 17.43 11.22 -19.85
N TYR A 326 17.61 11.68 -18.61
CA TYR A 326 16.52 11.94 -17.66
C TYR A 326 16.36 13.42 -17.29
N LYS A 327 16.62 14.33 -18.22
CA LYS A 327 16.57 15.80 -18.03
C LYS A 327 15.29 16.31 -17.36
N GLY A 328 14.13 15.71 -17.68
CA GLY A 328 12.84 16.09 -17.11
C GLY A 328 12.60 15.63 -15.66
N LEU A 329 13.45 14.76 -15.13
CA LEU A 329 13.35 14.25 -13.76
C LEU A 329 14.25 15.07 -12.82
N VAL A 330 13.82 16.30 -12.49
CA VAL A 330 14.58 17.25 -11.67
C VAL A 330 15.11 16.63 -10.37
N LYS A 331 14.33 15.75 -9.76
CA LYS A 331 14.72 15.01 -8.54
C LYS A 331 16.07 14.29 -8.67
N TRP A 332 16.39 13.78 -9.86
CA TRP A 332 17.64 13.02 -10.10
C TRP A 332 18.64 13.79 -10.96
N SER A 333 18.18 14.58 -11.92
CA SER A 333 19.08 15.33 -12.80
C SER A 333 19.83 16.42 -12.05
N ALA A 334 19.20 17.15 -11.14
CA ALA A 334 19.88 18.22 -10.39
C ALA A 334 20.99 17.69 -9.45
N PRO A 335 20.74 16.67 -8.58
CA PRO A 335 21.84 16.04 -7.81
C PRO A 335 22.94 15.45 -8.70
N ALA A 336 22.57 14.84 -9.84
CA ALA A 336 23.54 14.26 -10.76
C ALA A 336 24.47 15.33 -11.39
N VAL A 337 23.95 16.51 -11.72
CA VAL A 337 24.80 17.64 -12.20
C VAL A 337 25.83 18.02 -11.14
N LEU A 338 25.41 18.18 -9.87
CA LEU A 338 26.31 18.51 -8.78
C LEU A 338 27.38 17.44 -8.55
N ALA A 339 26.97 16.16 -8.56
CA ALA A 339 27.90 15.03 -8.43
C ALA A 339 28.86 14.92 -9.62
N GLN A 340 28.40 15.26 -10.83
CA GLN A 340 29.24 15.34 -12.03
C GLN A 340 30.30 16.43 -11.88
N MET A 341 29.92 17.62 -11.39
CA MET A 341 30.87 18.72 -11.15
C MET A 341 31.91 18.36 -10.09
N ASP A 342 31.50 17.77 -8.96
CA ASP A 342 32.43 17.30 -7.91
C ASP A 342 33.39 16.23 -8.45
N THR A 343 32.90 15.31 -9.26
CA THR A 343 33.72 14.27 -9.87
C THR A 343 34.76 14.84 -10.84
N LEU A 344 34.37 15.80 -11.67
CA LEU A 344 35.29 16.49 -12.59
C LEU A 344 36.36 17.31 -11.84
N TRP A 345 35.93 18.00 -10.77
CA TRP A 345 36.86 18.70 -9.89
C TRP A 345 37.91 17.76 -9.33
N LYS A 346 37.52 16.65 -8.71
CA LYS A 346 38.44 15.66 -8.16
C LYS A 346 39.37 15.09 -9.22
N ARG A 347 38.85 14.76 -10.41
CA ARG A 347 39.66 14.25 -11.53
C ARG A 347 40.74 15.21 -11.98
N ASN A 348 40.48 16.52 -11.94
CA ASN A 348 41.42 17.56 -12.40
C ASN A 348 42.39 18.00 -11.31
N THR A 349 42.16 17.65 -10.05
CA THR A 349 42.99 18.03 -8.91
C THR A 349 43.89 16.90 -8.38
N MET A 350 43.70 15.68 -8.87
CA MET A 350 44.56 14.52 -8.62
C MET A 350 45.60 14.35 -9.72
#